data_d928cc312cec74f93bd0b6d389c96d81
#
_entry.id   d928cc312cec74f93bd0b6d389c96d81
#
_cell.length_a   1.000
_cell.length_b   1.000
_cell.length_c   1.000
_cell.angle_alpha   90.00
_cell.angle_beta   90.00
_cell.angle_gamma   90.00
#
_symmetry.space_group_name_H-M   'P 1'
#
loop_
_entity.id
_entity.type
_entity.pdbx_description
1 polymer ?
#
loop_
_entity_poly.entity_id
_entity_poly.type
_entity_poly.pdbx_seq_one_letter_code
_entity_poly.pdbx_strand_id
1 'polypeptide(L)'
;VKRLSSLLAVAVVLALPASAAAAPKSPPKPAPVPEATVKIDVGHLHGGRADIYDTVPVHGTLSPYVPGQKVEVTFYLDGHRLLSRQVAVSKASGGAGSFETSVIVKEDGKYAVAAKHTATVTLGGDSTVRKSWKVSFPSLHPGECSQVVKGFKKAMAEMGYVAGGGKCFNGRLGREVLAYRKVNDMNRSQKAGAGLVKKVFGGKGGYHPKYPDAGEHAEVPLDKQVLVLIKKGKAFAIYPVSTGKPSTPTITGHYTFYRQEPGYNSEGMYYSFYWHNGYAVHGYAEVPNYAASHGCVRTFIADQPRIYEQLHYGESIFVF
;
A
#
# COMPACT_ATOMS: atom_id res chain seq x y z
N VAL A 1 -110.06 47.01 -5.75
CA VAL A 1 -110.85 46.17 -6.67
C VAL A 1 -110.03 44.98 -7.08
N LYS A 2 -110.65 43.84 -6.91
CA LYS A 2 -110.37 42.48 -7.35
C LYS A 2 -109.69 41.51 -6.33
N ARG A 3 -110.50 40.61 -5.88
CA ARG A 3 -110.21 39.41 -5.20
C ARG A 3 -109.54 38.40 -6.11
N LEU A 4 -108.64 37.63 -5.57
CA LEU A 4 -108.30 36.33 -6.12
C LEU A 4 -108.14 35.30 -5.02
N SER A 5 -108.81 34.19 -5.27
CA SER A 5 -109.06 33.08 -4.32
C SER A 5 -107.82 32.16 -4.17
N SER A 6 -107.60 31.71 -2.95
CA SER A 6 -106.55 30.71 -2.63
C SER A 6 -107.06 29.28 -2.92
N LEU A 7 -106.28 28.52 -3.69
CA LEU A 7 -106.38 27.05 -3.82
C LEU A 7 -105.29 26.41 -2.96
N LEU A 8 -105.74 25.64 -1.94
CA LEU A 8 -104.85 24.83 -1.13
C LEU A 8 -104.59 23.52 -1.88
N ALA A 9 -103.31 23.27 -2.27
CA ALA A 9 -102.91 21.95 -2.75
C ALA A 9 -102.23 21.21 -1.61
N VAL A 10 -102.87 20.09 -1.20
CA VAL A 10 -102.33 19.14 -0.21
C VAL A 10 -101.31 18.26 -0.94
N ALA A 11 -100.02 18.39 -0.63
CA ALA A 11 -98.98 17.49 -1.14
C ALA A 11 -98.77 16.32 -0.18
N VAL A 12 -99.13 15.11 -0.56
CA VAL A 12 -98.81 13.89 0.16
C VAL A 12 -97.31 13.54 -0.11
N VAL A 13 -96.51 13.66 0.96
CA VAL A 13 -95.08 13.24 0.91
C VAL A 13 -94.99 11.76 1.26
N LEU A 14 -94.74 10.96 0.27
CA LEU A 14 -94.37 9.53 0.47
C LEU A 14 -92.92 9.48 0.93
N ALA A 15 -92.67 9.14 2.18
CA ALA A 15 -91.36 8.85 2.75
C ALA A 15 -90.88 7.48 2.24
N LEU A 16 -89.89 7.46 1.38
CA LEU A 16 -89.14 6.25 0.99
C LEU A 16 -88.14 5.95 2.14
N PRO A 17 -87.95 4.67 2.53
CA PRO A 17 -86.99 4.32 3.54
C PRO A 17 -85.57 4.53 2.96
N ALA A 18 -84.70 5.34 3.59
CA ALA A 18 -83.32 5.52 3.26
C ALA A 18 -82.57 4.20 3.51
N SER A 19 -82.14 3.54 2.45
CA SER A 19 -81.15 2.46 2.58
C SER A 19 -79.86 3.02 3.17
N ALA A 20 -79.52 2.62 4.38
CA ALA A 20 -78.24 2.91 5.01
C ALA A 20 -77.12 2.24 4.18
N ALA A 21 -76.44 3.00 3.32
CA ALA A 21 -75.21 2.57 2.68
C ALA A 21 -74.19 2.30 3.76
N ALA A 22 -73.70 1.05 3.88
CA ALA A 22 -72.61 0.69 4.79
C ALA A 22 -71.36 1.53 4.44
N ALA A 23 -70.80 2.23 5.42
CA ALA A 23 -69.54 2.99 5.27
C ALA A 23 -68.45 2.09 4.72
N PRO A 24 -67.60 2.55 3.78
CA PRO A 24 -66.52 1.77 3.24
C PRO A 24 -65.61 1.34 4.41
N LYS A 25 -65.40 0.01 4.55
CA LYS A 25 -64.45 -0.54 5.53
C LYS A 25 -63.07 0.06 5.21
N SER A 26 -62.46 0.70 6.25
CA SER A 26 -61.08 1.16 6.17
C SER A 26 -60.16 0.04 5.64
N PRO A 27 -59.24 0.34 4.73
CA PRO A 27 -58.32 -0.69 4.21
C PRO A 27 -57.61 -1.36 5.39
N PRO A 28 -57.38 -2.68 5.32
CA PRO A 28 -56.71 -3.39 6.39
C PRO A 28 -55.33 -2.78 6.63
N LYS A 29 -54.99 -2.55 7.91
CA LYS A 29 -53.63 -2.06 8.28
C LYS A 29 -52.61 -3.01 7.72
N PRO A 30 -51.57 -2.50 6.98
CA PRO A 30 -50.52 -3.34 6.45
C PRO A 30 -49.93 -4.25 7.52
N ALA A 31 -49.70 -5.51 7.22
CA ALA A 31 -49.00 -6.42 8.12
C ALA A 31 -47.60 -5.84 8.48
N PRO A 32 -47.19 -5.94 9.75
CA PRO A 32 -45.88 -5.46 10.15
C PRO A 32 -44.78 -6.22 9.38
N VAL A 33 -43.86 -5.48 8.73
CA VAL A 33 -42.71 -6.09 8.08
C VAL A 33 -41.77 -6.70 9.14
N PRO A 34 -41.15 -7.86 8.85
CA PRO A 34 -40.18 -8.49 9.75
C PRO A 34 -39.04 -7.54 10.09
N GLU A 35 -38.57 -7.54 11.34
CA GLU A 35 -37.36 -6.85 11.76
C GLU A 35 -36.12 -7.49 11.13
N ALA A 36 -35.19 -6.66 10.63
CA ALA A 36 -33.91 -7.13 10.13
C ALA A 36 -32.92 -7.31 11.28
N THR A 37 -32.00 -8.25 11.12
CA THR A 37 -30.79 -8.37 11.95
C THR A 37 -29.56 -8.53 11.05
N VAL A 38 -28.63 -7.57 11.09
CA VAL A 38 -27.37 -7.60 10.36
C VAL A 38 -26.23 -7.94 11.33
N LYS A 39 -25.41 -8.93 10.96
CA LYS A 39 -24.18 -9.26 11.69
C LYS A 39 -23.01 -9.27 10.73
N ILE A 40 -21.81 -8.92 11.22
CA ILE A 40 -20.57 -9.00 10.44
C ILE A 40 -19.47 -9.67 11.25
N ASP A 41 -18.56 -10.30 10.53
CA ASP A 41 -17.28 -10.77 11.06
C ASP A 41 -16.13 -10.35 10.14
N VAL A 42 -14.93 -10.13 10.72
CA VAL A 42 -13.74 -9.68 10.02
C VAL A 42 -12.68 -10.77 10.10
N GLY A 43 -12.34 -11.34 8.95
CA GLY A 43 -11.37 -12.43 8.86
C GLY A 43 -9.93 -11.98 8.65
N HIS A 44 -9.01 -12.97 8.66
CA HIS A 44 -7.57 -12.81 8.36
C HIS A 44 -6.86 -11.77 9.24
N LEU A 45 -7.29 -11.61 10.49
CA LEU A 45 -6.62 -10.76 11.47
C LEU A 45 -5.73 -11.60 12.41
N HIS A 46 -4.50 -11.16 12.63
CA HIS A 46 -3.57 -11.72 13.59
C HIS A 46 -3.53 -10.87 14.86
N GLY A 47 -4.17 -11.32 15.93
CA GLY A 47 -4.29 -10.54 17.16
C GLY A 47 -4.96 -9.17 16.97
N GLY A 48 -5.99 -9.09 16.13
CA GLY A 48 -6.70 -7.85 15.82
C GLY A 48 -5.93 -6.90 14.90
N ARG A 49 -4.94 -7.40 14.15
CA ARG A 49 -4.09 -6.63 13.23
C ARG A 49 -4.06 -7.25 11.84
N ALA A 50 -3.85 -6.41 10.84
CA ALA A 50 -3.47 -6.80 9.48
C ALA A 50 -2.21 -6.04 9.06
N ASP A 51 -1.46 -6.59 8.12
CA ASP A 51 -0.34 -5.91 7.51
C ASP A 51 -0.77 -5.11 6.28
N ILE A 52 0.00 -4.09 5.94
CA ILE A 52 -0.26 -3.29 4.74
C ILE A 52 -0.25 -4.19 3.49
N TYR A 53 -1.15 -3.93 2.56
CA TYR A 53 -1.48 -4.75 1.38
C TYR A 53 -2.19 -6.08 1.65
N ASP A 54 -2.52 -6.42 2.91
CA ASP A 54 -3.41 -7.54 3.16
C ASP A 54 -4.80 -7.30 2.57
N THR A 55 -5.42 -8.39 2.15
CA THR A 55 -6.85 -8.41 1.83
C THR A 55 -7.60 -8.87 3.07
N VAL A 56 -8.37 -7.97 3.66
CA VAL A 56 -9.17 -8.25 4.86
C VAL A 56 -10.60 -8.57 4.43
N PRO A 57 -11.05 -9.83 4.51
CA PRO A 57 -12.40 -10.22 4.19
C PRO A 57 -13.37 -9.84 5.31
N VAL A 58 -14.60 -9.51 4.91
CA VAL A 58 -15.73 -9.26 5.78
C VAL A 58 -16.86 -10.18 5.36
N HIS A 59 -17.27 -11.05 6.27
CA HIS A 59 -18.42 -11.93 6.12
C HIS A 59 -19.57 -11.38 6.93
N GLY A 60 -20.79 -11.52 6.45
CA GLY A 60 -21.94 -11.06 7.19
C GLY A 60 -23.20 -11.88 6.93
N THR A 61 -24.19 -11.70 7.81
CA THR A 61 -25.50 -12.30 7.66
C THR A 61 -26.60 -11.25 7.78
N LEU A 62 -27.68 -11.44 7.05
CA LEU A 62 -28.93 -10.69 7.15
C LEU A 62 -30.07 -11.69 7.43
N SER A 63 -30.79 -11.50 8.52
CA SER A 63 -31.92 -12.37 8.90
C SER A 63 -33.16 -11.54 9.16
N PRO A 64 -34.35 -12.03 8.70
CA PRO A 64 -34.56 -13.17 7.80
C PRO A 64 -34.05 -12.88 6.38
N TYR A 65 -33.79 -13.94 5.60
CA TYR A 65 -33.46 -13.80 4.19
C TYR A 65 -34.67 -13.43 3.37
N VAL A 66 -34.55 -12.35 2.59
CA VAL A 66 -35.54 -11.97 1.57
C VAL A 66 -34.80 -11.82 0.22
N PRO A 67 -35.27 -12.44 -0.88
CA PRO A 67 -34.60 -12.30 -2.18
C PRO A 67 -34.46 -10.85 -2.63
N GLY A 68 -33.33 -10.52 -3.27
CA GLY A 68 -33.06 -9.19 -3.85
C GLY A 68 -32.56 -8.15 -2.84
N GLN A 69 -32.42 -8.47 -1.56
CA GLN A 69 -31.90 -7.55 -0.55
C GLN A 69 -30.39 -7.30 -0.74
N LYS A 70 -29.97 -6.09 -0.37
CA LYS A 70 -28.57 -5.65 -0.34
C LYS A 70 -28.22 -5.08 1.02
N VAL A 71 -26.95 -5.16 1.36
CA VAL A 71 -26.37 -4.56 2.55
C VAL A 71 -25.30 -3.55 2.13
N GLU A 72 -25.36 -2.34 2.62
CA GLU A 72 -24.31 -1.35 2.46
C GLU A 72 -23.19 -1.65 3.48
N VAL A 73 -21.99 -2.00 2.96
CA VAL A 73 -20.82 -2.22 3.79
C VAL A 73 -19.89 -1.02 3.63
N THR A 74 -19.64 -0.31 4.73
CA THR A 74 -18.81 0.89 4.76
C THR A 74 -17.53 0.64 5.55
N PHE A 75 -16.39 0.90 4.92
CA PHE A 75 -15.07 0.85 5.52
C PHE A 75 -14.61 2.25 5.92
N TYR A 76 -13.86 2.32 7.02
CA TYR A 76 -13.34 3.55 7.61
C TYR A 76 -11.84 3.41 7.85
N LEU A 77 -11.10 4.53 7.77
CA LEU A 77 -9.71 4.68 8.19
C LEU A 77 -9.63 5.88 9.14
N ASP A 78 -9.12 5.66 10.34
CA ASP A 78 -8.98 6.66 11.41
C ASP A 78 -10.27 7.47 11.67
N GLY A 79 -11.43 6.76 11.59
CA GLY A 79 -12.76 7.32 11.79
C GLY A 79 -13.41 7.93 10.54
N HIS A 80 -12.65 8.23 9.49
CA HIS A 80 -13.15 8.79 8.23
C HIS A 80 -13.61 7.69 7.28
N ARG A 81 -14.67 7.96 6.52
CA ARG A 81 -15.19 7.02 5.52
C ARG A 81 -14.15 6.84 4.40
N LEU A 82 -13.71 5.59 4.21
CA LEU A 82 -12.76 5.21 3.16
C LEU A 82 -13.49 4.83 1.87
N LEU A 83 -14.46 3.91 1.97
CA LEU A 83 -15.30 3.47 0.84
C LEU A 83 -16.59 2.83 1.36
N SER A 84 -17.60 2.76 0.49
CA SER A 84 -18.86 2.04 0.74
C SER A 84 -19.24 1.21 -0.47
N ARG A 85 -19.86 0.04 -0.24
CA ARG A 85 -20.31 -0.87 -1.29
C ARG A 85 -21.68 -1.44 -0.97
N GLN A 86 -22.53 -1.53 -2.00
CA GLN A 86 -23.77 -2.31 -1.93
C GLN A 86 -23.46 -3.78 -2.26
N VAL A 87 -23.63 -4.66 -1.30
CA VAL A 87 -23.34 -6.09 -1.41
C VAL A 87 -24.65 -6.85 -1.45
N ALA A 88 -24.83 -7.68 -2.48
CA ALA A 88 -26.02 -8.53 -2.60
C ALA A 88 -25.99 -9.63 -1.53
N VAL A 89 -27.18 -9.95 -1.01
CA VAL A 89 -27.36 -11.01 -0.03
C VAL A 89 -27.81 -12.27 -0.72
N SER A 90 -27.09 -13.37 -0.53
CA SER A 90 -27.41 -14.70 -1.04
C SER A 90 -28.05 -15.56 0.04
N LYS A 91 -28.94 -16.48 -0.34
CA LYS A 91 -29.58 -17.41 0.60
C LYS A 91 -28.54 -18.30 1.27
N ALA A 92 -28.58 -18.41 2.59
CA ALA A 92 -27.76 -19.31 3.39
C ALA A 92 -28.66 -20.32 4.14
N SER A 93 -28.07 -21.24 4.88
CA SER A 93 -28.78 -22.21 5.72
C SER A 93 -29.53 -21.51 6.86
N GLY A 94 -30.59 -22.15 7.38
CA GLY A 94 -31.30 -21.68 8.57
C GLY A 94 -32.17 -20.43 8.38
N GLY A 95 -32.59 -20.10 7.14
CA GLY A 95 -33.49 -18.97 6.89
C GLY A 95 -32.82 -17.60 6.90
N ALA A 96 -31.50 -17.53 7.03
CA ALA A 96 -30.70 -16.31 6.91
C ALA A 96 -30.15 -16.13 5.49
N GLY A 97 -29.73 -14.92 5.16
CA GLY A 97 -28.89 -14.61 4.01
C GLY A 97 -27.44 -14.37 4.44
N SER A 98 -26.51 -14.58 3.53
CA SER A 98 -25.09 -14.26 3.70
C SER A 98 -24.61 -13.27 2.66
N PHE A 99 -23.61 -12.47 3.03
CA PHE A 99 -22.90 -11.57 2.13
C PHE A 99 -21.41 -11.55 2.46
N GLU A 100 -20.61 -11.28 1.46
CA GLU A 100 -19.16 -11.22 1.59
C GLU A 100 -18.58 -10.05 0.80
N THR A 101 -17.58 -9.40 1.33
CA THR A 101 -16.77 -8.39 0.67
C THR A 101 -15.38 -8.36 1.29
N SER A 102 -14.48 -7.53 0.76
CA SER A 102 -13.14 -7.38 1.33
C SER A 102 -12.60 -5.98 1.08
N VAL A 103 -11.55 -5.60 1.80
CA VAL A 103 -10.77 -4.39 1.55
C VAL A 103 -9.28 -4.74 1.49
N ILE A 104 -8.56 -4.15 0.52
CA ILE A 104 -7.09 -4.17 0.54
C ILE A 104 -6.65 -2.94 1.34
N VAL A 105 -5.93 -3.17 2.44
CA VAL A 105 -5.44 -2.09 3.31
C VAL A 105 -4.14 -1.52 2.74
N LYS A 106 -4.12 -0.22 2.38
CA LYS A 106 -2.99 0.42 1.69
C LYS A 106 -2.27 1.45 2.55
N GLU A 107 -2.82 1.80 3.70
CA GLU A 107 -2.29 2.80 4.61
C GLU A 107 -2.24 2.23 6.03
N ASP A 108 -1.29 2.66 6.85
CA ASP A 108 -1.28 2.31 8.27
C ASP A 108 -2.31 3.17 9.03
N GLY A 109 -2.94 2.59 10.04
CA GLY A 109 -3.94 3.29 10.83
C GLY A 109 -4.97 2.35 11.48
N LYS A 110 -6.02 2.93 12.03
CA LYS A 110 -7.15 2.20 12.59
C LYS A 110 -8.25 2.05 11.55
N TYR A 111 -8.38 0.87 10.99
CA TYR A 111 -9.49 0.52 10.11
C TYR A 111 -10.71 0.11 10.93
N ALA A 112 -11.88 0.33 10.34
CA ALA A 112 -13.13 -0.19 10.85
C ALA A 112 -14.10 -0.50 9.70
N VAL A 113 -15.09 -1.36 9.98
CA VAL A 113 -16.16 -1.69 9.05
C VAL A 113 -17.49 -1.71 9.80
N ALA A 114 -18.54 -1.24 9.12
CA ALA A 114 -19.93 -1.39 9.55
C ALA A 114 -20.77 -1.82 8.35
N ALA A 115 -21.87 -2.52 8.63
CA ALA A 115 -22.85 -2.92 7.64
C ALA A 115 -24.23 -2.37 8.00
N LYS A 116 -25.00 -1.95 7.00
CA LYS A 116 -26.35 -1.40 7.15
C LYS A 116 -27.28 -2.00 6.10
N HIS A 117 -28.40 -2.53 6.53
CA HIS A 117 -29.57 -2.81 5.72
C HIS A 117 -30.56 -1.66 5.86
N THR A 118 -30.89 -1.00 4.77
CA THR A 118 -31.93 0.03 4.76
C THR A 118 -33.30 -0.64 4.66
N ALA A 119 -34.26 -0.21 5.45
CA ALA A 119 -35.61 -0.72 5.43
C ALA A 119 -36.20 -0.72 4.02
N THR A 120 -36.90 -1.79 3.68
CA THR A 120 -37.65 -1.97 2.43
C THR A 120 -39.12 -2.25 2.73
N VAL A 121 -39.93 -2.40 1.71
CA VAL A 121 -41.34 -2.79 1.87
C VAL A 121 -41.54 -4.21 2.40
N THR A 122 -40.48 -5.03 2.40
CA THR A 122 -40.52 -6.46 2.78
C THR A 122 -39.68 -6.80 4.02
N LEU A 123 -38.78 -5.91 4.46
CA LEU A 123 -37.87 -6.16 5.57
C LEU A 123 -37.49 -4.84 6.25
N GLY A 124 -37.48 -4.81 7.60
CA GLY A 124 -37.03 -3.69 8.39
C GLY A 124 -35.56 -3.33 8.20
N GLY A 125 -35.15 -2.18 8.70
CA GLY A 125 -33.75 -1.75 8.66
C GLY A 125 -32.95 -2.20 9.87
N ASP A 126 -31.63 -2.37 9.72
CA ASP A 126 -30.70 -2.62 10.81
C ASP A 126 -29.29 -2.19 10.46
N SER A 127 -28.45 -1.96 11.47
CA SER A 127 -27.04 -1.62 11.28
C SER A 127 -26.17 -2.19 12.39
N THR A 128 -24.97 -2.62 12.05
CA THR A 128 -24.00 -3.13 13.03
C THR A 128 -23.24 -1.99 13.71
N VAL A 129 -22.74 -2.25 14.92
CA VAL A 129 -21.65 -1.45 15.48
C VAL A 129 -20.38 -1.66 14.65
N ARG A 130 -19.49 -0.66 14.66
CA ARG A 130 -18.21 -0.76 13.92
C ARG A 130 -17.32 -1.82 14.54
N LYS A 131 -16.85 -2.79 13.72
CA LYS A 131 -15.74 -3.66 14.07
C LYS A 131 -14.45 -3.04 13.58
N SER A 132 -13.43 -2.94 14.44
CA SER A 132 -12.17 -2.25 14.10
C SER A 132 -10.96 -3.15 14.28
N TRP A 133 -9.92 -2.87 13.49
CA TRP A 133 -8.59 -3.50 13.57
C TRP A 133 -7.51 -2.48 13.29
N LYS A 134 -6.25 -2.81 13.62
CA LYS A 134 -5.09 -1.96 13.34
C LYS A 134 -4.34 -2.49 12.13
N VAL A 135 -3.92 -1.58 11.24
CA VAL A 135 -3.01 -1.88 10.12
C VAL A 135 -1.66 -1.24 10.42
N SER A 136 -0.59 -1.98 10.16
CA SER A 136 0.78 -1.52 10.38
C SER A 136 1.72 -2.03 9.28
N PHE A 137 2.89 -1.38 9.16
CA PHE A 137 3.96 -1.90 8.34
C PHE A 137 4.65 -3.05 9.07
N PRO A 138 4.84 -4.22 8.43
CA PRO A 138 5.62 -5.32 9.02
C PRO A 138 7.12 -5.05 8.95
N SER A 139 7.91 -5.82 9.71
CA SER A 139 9.31 -6.06 9.41
C SER A 139 9.41 -7.07 8.28
N LEU A 140 10.36 -6.88 7.34
CA LEU A 140 10.57 -7.79 6.22
C LEU A 140 11.83 -8.63 6.46
N HIS A 141 11.76 -9.91 6.13
CA HIS A 141 12.81 -10.89 6.41
C HIS A 141 13.36 -11.56 5.14
N PRO A 142 14.67 -11.89 5.08
CA PRO A 142 15.23 -12.65 3.97
C PRO A 142 14.45 -13.95 3.71
N GLY A 143 14.16 -14.23 2.43
CA GLY A 143 13.36 -15.38 2.00
C GLY A 143 11.85 -15.15 1.99
N GLU A 144 11.33 -14.12 2.66
CA GLU A 144 9.92 -13.78 2.65
C GLU A 144 9.46 -13.34 1.25
N CYS A 145 8.26 -13.79 0.85
CA CYS A 145 7.64 -13.43 -0.43
C CYS A 145 6.22 -12.90 -0.18
N SER A 146 6.01 -11.60 -0.40
CA SER A 146 4.71 -10.96 -0.17
C SER A 146 4.47 -9.77 -1.10
N GLN A 147 3.24 -9.26 -1.14
CA GLN A 147 2.93 -8.01 -1.85
C GLN A 147 3.60 -6.80 -1.19
N VAL A 148 3.81 -6.86 0.12
CA VAL A 148 4.55 -5.82 0.86
C VAL A 148 5.98 -5.75 0.35
N VAL A 149 6.68 -6.88 0.22
CA VAL A 149 8.05 -6.93 -0.34
C VAL A 149 8.09 -6.38 -1.77
N LYS A 150 7.09 -6.70 -2.61
CA LYS A 150 6.99 -6.15 -3.98
C LYS A 150 6.84 -4.63 -3.96
N GLY A 151 5.93 -4.12 -3.13
CA GLY A 151 5.72 -2.67 -2.96
C GLY A 151 6.94 -1.96 -2.40
N PHE A 152 7.61 -2.56 -1.41
CA PHE A 152 8.83 -2.05 -0.81
C PHE A 152 9.98 -1.92 -1.82
N LYS A 153 10.21 -2.94 -2.67
CA LYS A 153 11.19 -2.87 -3.76
C LYS A 153 10.89 -1.74 -4.74
N LYS A 154 9.61 -1.56 -5.10
CA LYS A 154 9.19 -0.48 -5.99
C LYS A 154 9.48 0.88 -5.36
N ALA A 155 9.10 1.10 -4.10
CA ALA A 155 9.35 2.36 -3.39
C ALA A 155 10.86 2.65 -3.23
N MET A 156 11.69 1.63 -2.99
CA MET A 156 13.15 1.78 -3.00
C MET A 156 13.69 2.18 -4.37
N ALA A 157 13.20 1.55 -5.45
CA ALA A 157 13.63 1.86 -6.82
C ALA A 157 13.30 3.30 -7.25
N GLU A 158 12.16 3.85 -6.80
CA GLU A 158 11.78 5.25 -7.02
C GLU A 158 12.75 6.26 -6.38
N MET A 159 13.51 5.82 -5.38
CA MET A 159 14.57 6.59 -4.70
C MET A 159 15.98 6.28 -5.24
N GLY A 160 16.12 5.46 -6.29
CA GLY A 160 17.39 5.10 -6.89
C GLY A 160 18.06 3.85 -6.31
N TYR A 161 17.45 3.13 -5.35
CA TYR A 161 18.01 1.86 -4.85
C TYR A 161 17.69 0.71 -5.81
N VAL A 162 18.69 -0.12 -6.15
CA VAL A 162 18.59 -1.16 -7.19
C VAL A 162 17.99 -2.46 -6.62
N ALA A 163 16.85 -2.36 -5.96
CA ALA A 163 16.22 -3.46 -5.21
C ALA A 163 15.72 -4.64 -6.07
N GLY A 164 15.68 -4.46 -7.39
CA GLY A 164 15.22 -5.47 -8.35
C GLY A 164 13.71 -5.67 -8.33
N GLY A 165 13.22 -6.57 -9.17
CA GLY A 165 11.81 -6.92 -9.28
C GLY A 165 11.38 -8.10 -8.41
N GLY A 166 10.09 -8.49 -8.57
CA GLY A 166 9.50 -9.66 -7.91
C GLY A 166 9.08 -9.41 -6.46
N LYS A 167 8.46 -10.44 -5.86
CA LYS A 167 7.81 -10.34 -4.53
C LYS A 167 8.62 -10.93 -3.38
N CYS A 168 9.87 -11.39 -3.62
CA CYS A 168 10.66 -12.06 -2.60
C CYS A 168 11.84 -11.21 -2.11
N PHE A 169 12.08 -11.21 -0.80
CA PHE A 169 13.25 -10.61 -0.18
C PHE A 169 14.49 -11.49 -0.44
N ASN A 170 15.24 -11.15 -1.48
CA ASN A 170 16.46 -11.86 -1.87
C ASN A 170 17.72 -11.10 -1.43
N GLY A 171 18.91 -11.68 -1.67
CA GLY A 171 20.18 -11.08 -1.30
C GLY A 171 20.42 -9.68 -1.91
N ARG A 172 19.89 -9.41 -3.12
CA ARG A 172 19.94 -8.05 -3.71
C ARG A 172 19.18 -7.06 -2.83
N LEU A 173 17.93 -7.36 -2.45
CA LEU A 173 17.18 -6.47 -1.57
C LEU A 173 17.89 -6.25 -0.24
N GLY A 174 18.51 -7.28 0.34
CA GLY A 174 19.33 -7.14 1.56
C GLY A 174 20.46 -6.13 1.40
N ARG A 175 21.19 -6.18 0.27
CA ARG A 175 22.26 -5.20 -0.03
C ARG A 175 21.69 -3.79 -0.22
N GLU A 176 20.56 -3.64 -0.86
CA GLU A 176 19.92 -2.33 -1.03
C GLU A 176 19.38 -1.75 0.29
N VAL A 177 18.89 -2.59 1.19
CA VAL A 177 18.56 -2.18 2.58
C VAL A 177 19.82 -1.68 3.30
N LEU A 178 20.97 -2.33 3.08
CA LEU A 178 22.25 -1.85 3.62
C LEU A 178 22.64 -0.50 3.00
N ALA A 179 22.49 -0.31 1.68
CA ALA A 179 22.73 0.97 1.01
C ALA A 179 21.85 2.08 1.57
N TYR A 180 20.54 1.80 1.72
CA TYR A 180 19.57 2.73 2.32
C TYR A 180 20.00 3.16 3.73
N ARG A 181 20.41 2.19 4.56
CA ARG A 181 20.85 2.48 5.93
C ARG A 181 22.14 3.30 5.98
N LYS A 182 23.08 3.04 5.07
CA LYS A 182 24.33 3.79 4.90
C LYS A 182 24.06 5.24 4.49
N VAL A 183 23.21 5.47 3.50
CA VAL A 183 22.81 6.82 3.05
C VAL A 183 22.16 7.62 4.17
N ASN A 184 21.35 6.96 5.00
CA ASN A 184 20.54 7.59 6.04
C ASN A 184 21.14 7.54 7.47
N ASP A 185 22.46 7.31 7.60
CA ASP A 185 23.18 7.23 8.89
C ASP A 185 22.57 6.29 9.92
N MET A 186 21.99 5.20 9.45
CA MET A 186 21.39 4.17 10.30
C MET A 186 22.41 3.09 10.63
N ASN A 187 22.18 2.32 11.68
CA ASN A 187 22.98 1.13 11.98
C ASN A 187 23.07 0.22 10.73
N ARG A 188 24.30 -0.04 10.26
CA ARG A 188 24.62 -0.71 8.98
C ARG A 188 24.30 -2.20 9.05
N SER A 189 23.16 -2.59 8.53
CA SER A 189 22.70 -3.98 8.46
C SER A 189 21.75 -4.19 7.26
N GLN A 190 21.45 -5.45 6.95
CA GLN A 190 20.49 -5.81 5.88
C GLN A 190 19.06 -6.03 6.43
N LYS A 191 18.76 -5.61 7.67
CA LYS A 191 17.46 -5.80 8.32
C LYS A 191 16.49 -4.69 7.94
N ALA A 192 15.31 -5.04 7.41
CA ALA A 192 14.23 -4.13 7.07
C ALA A 192 13.15 -4.14 8.17
N GLY A 193 13.41 -3.51 9.30
CA GLY A 193 12.42 -3.38 10.38
C GLY A 193 11.25 -2.46 9.98
N ALA A 194 10.10 -2.62 10.66
CA ALA A 194 8.85 -1.91 10.38
C ALA A 194 9.00 -0.38 10.23
N GLY A 195 9.80 0.26 11.06
CA GLY A 195 10.06 1.70 10.98
C GLY A 195 10.81 2.12 9.71
N LEU A 196 11.75 1.29 9.22
CA LEU A 196 12.42 1.51 7.93
C LEU A 196 11.45 1.29 6.79
N VAL A 197 10.66 0.21 6.84
CA VAL A 197 9.65 -0.10 5.82
C VAL A 197 8.68 1.07 5.69
N LYS A 198 8.15 1.60 6.80
CA LYS A 198 7.27 2.78 6.80
C LYS A 198 7.95 4.02 6.18
N LYS A 199 9.23 4.30 6.49
CA LYS A 199 9.97 5.43 5.89
C LYS A 199 10.08 5.29 4.37
N VAL A 200 10.42 4.10 3.88
CA VAL A 200 10.57 3.81 2.45
C VAL A 200 9.24 3.97 1.71
N PHE A 201 8.15 3.44 2.24
CA PHE A 201 6.81 3.64 1.65
C PHE A 201 6.37 5.11 1.67
N GLY A 202 6.87 5.90 2.60
CA GLY A 202 6.68 7.35 2.66
C GLY A 202 7.61 8.14 1.73
N GLY A 203 8.39 7.48 0.86
CA GLY A 203 9.32 8.13 -0.07
C GLY A 203 10.48 8.87 0.60
N LYS A 204 10.84 8.49 1.82
CA LYS A 204 11.89 9.16 2.60
C LYS A 204 13.20 8.39 2.55
N GLY A 205 14.31 9.11 2.45
CA GLY A 205 15.66 8.54 2.54
C GLY A 205 16.34 8.28 1.20
N GLY A 206 15.93 8.97 0.14
CA GLY A 206 16.68 9.04 -1.11
C GLY A 206 18.02 9.77 -0.93
N TYR A 207 18.97 9.49 -1.81
CA TYR A 207 20.23 10.19 -1.87
C TYR A 207 20.08 11.55 -2.57
N HIS A 208 20.71 12.59 -2.03
CA HIS A 208 20.79 13.92 -2.64
C HIS A 208 22.19 14.12 -3.22
N PRO A 209 22.34 14.20 -4.57
CA PRO A 209 23.64 14.40 -5.20
C PRO A 209 24.33 15.65 -4.69
N LYS A 210 25.65 15.56 -4.46
CA LYS A 210 26.48 16.72 -4.09
C LYS A 210 26.76 17.60 -5.30
N TYR A 211 26.80 16.99 -6.51
CA TYR A 211 27.11 17.68 -7.77
C TYR A 211 25.97 17.50 -8.80
N PRO A 212 24.74 17.95 -8.54
CA PRO A 212 23.56 17.64 -9.37
C PRO A 212 23.68 18.16 -10.81
N ASP A 213 24.48 19.20 -11.05
CA ASP A 213 24.65 19.85 -12.34
C ASP A 213 25.86 19.33 -13.14
N ALA A 214 26.59 18.34 -12.62
CA ALA A 214 27.80 17.81 -13.30
C ALA A 214 27.51 16.80 -14.42
N GLY A 215 26.26 16.68 -14.88
CA GLY A 215 25.87 15.71 -15.91
C GLY A 215 25.74 14.28 -15.37
N GLU A 216 25.97 13.28 -16.23
CA GLU A 216 26.04 11.89 -15.80
C GLU A 216 27.40 11.64 -15.15
N HIS A 217 27.41 11.09 -13.93
CA HIS A 217 28.64 10.86 -13.16
C HIS A 217 28.41 9.89 -11.98
N ALA A 218 29.52 9.43 -11.39
CA ALA A 218 29.50 8.66 -10.16
C ALA A 218 29.89 9.54 -8.96
N GLU A 219 29.24 9.33 -7.81
CA GLU A 219 29.61 9.90 -6.52
C GLU A 219 29.96 8.80 -5.51
N VAL A 220 31.05 8.99 -4.76
CA VAL A 220 31.49 8.09 -3.68
C VAL A 220 31.69 8.89 -2.41
N PRO A 221 30.62 9.14 -1.63
CA PRO A 221 30.72 9.71 -0.28
C PRO A 221 31.34 8.67 0.66
N LEU A 222 32.58 8.92 1.09
CA LEU A 222 33.39 7.97 1.89
C LEU A 222 32.80 7.73 3.28
N ASP A 223 32.15 8.74 3.87
CA ASP A 223 31.44 8.62 5.15
C ASP A 223 30.22 7.69 5.07
N LYS A 224 29.51 7.69 3.93
CA LYS A 224 28.35 6.83 3.67
C LYS A 224 28.74 5.43 3.22
N GLN A 225 29.91 5.25 2.60
CA GLN A 225 30.31 3.96 2.05
C GLN A 225 29.31 3.42 1.00
N VAL A 226 28.93 4.28 0.06
CA VAL A 226 28.09 3.94 -1.10
C VAL A 226 28.74 4.44 -2.40
N LEU A 227 28.42 3.77 -3.50
CA LEU A 227 28.61 4.26 -4.86
C LEU A 227 27.25 4.68 -5.39
N VAL A 228 27.14 5.92 -5.85
CA VAL A 228 25.90 6.48 -6.38
C VAL A 228 26.12 6.91 -7.82
N LEU A 229 25.30 6.42 -8.72
CA LEU A 229 25.30 6.82 -10.13
C LEU A 229 24.22 7.89 -10.34
N ILE A 230 24.63 9.02 -10.91
CA ILE A 230 23.79 10.20 -11.09
C ILE A 230 23.45 10.37 -12.57
N LYS A 231 22.20 10.64 -12.84
CA LYS A 231 21.69 10.98 -14.18
C LYS A 231 20.61 12.06 -14.06
N LYS A 232 20.73 13.11 -14.87
CA LYS A 232 19.80 14.26 -14.84
C LYS A 232 19.63 14.85 -13.43
N GLY A 233 20.73 14.98 -12.68
CA GLY A 233 20.77 15.55 -11.33
C GLY A 233 20.13 14.68 -10.24
N LYS A 234 19.86 13.39 -10.51
CA LYS A 234 19.23 12.47 -9.57
C LYS A 234 20.00 11.15 -9.48
N ALA A 235 20.03 10.56 -8.29
CA ALA A 235 20.50 9.20 -8.11
C ALA A 235 19.56 8.21 -8.83
N PHE A 236 20.11 7.41 -9.75
CA PHE A 236 19.35 6.35 -10.43
C PHE A 236 19.83 4.94 -10.07
N ALA A 237 21.06 4.83 -9.51
CA ALA A 237 21.56 3.58 -8.97
C ALA A 237 22.45 3.86 -7.75
N ILE A 238 22.14 3.19 -6.63
CA ILE A 238 22.86 3.32 -5.36
C ILE A 238 23.29 1.92 -4.94
N TYR A 239 24.57 1.74 -4.64
CA TYR A 239 25.17 0.47 -4.25
C TYR A 239 25.95 0.60 -2.95
N PRO A 240 25.83 -0.33 -1.99
CA PRO A 240 26.70 -0.36 -0.83
C PRO A 240 28.10 -0.81 -1.21
N VAL A 241 29.11 -0.11 -0.71
CA VAL A 241 30.54 -0.38 -1.02
C VAL A 241 31.37 -0.49 0.24
N SER A 242 32.63 -0.92 0.09
CA SER A 242 33.69 -0.83 1.07
C SER A 242 34.88 -0.13 0.43
N THR A 243 35.23 1.06 0.93
CA THR A 243 36.34 1.90 0.44
C THR A 243 37.63 1.64 1.21
N GLY A 244 38.68 2.41 0.95
CA GLY A 244 39.99 2.28 1.59
C GLY A 244 39.95 2.44 3.11
N LYS A 245 40.65 1.53 3.80
CA LYS A 245 40.86 1.62 5.26
C LYS A 245 41.76 2.82 5.63
N PRO A 246 41.82 3.26 6.90
CA PRO A 246 42.58 4.44 7.28
C PRO A 246 44.08 4.41 6.92
N SER A 247 44.70 3.21 6.89
CA SER A 247 46.11 3.06 6.47
C SER A 247 46.33 3.09 4.96
N THR A 248 45.30 2.90 4.16
CA THR A 248 45.31 2.93 2.68
C THR A 248 44.03 3.58 2.19
N PRO A 249 43.84 4.89 2.40
CA PRO A 249 42.58 5.56 2.14
C PRO A 249 42.27 5.63 0.65
N THR A 250 40.99 5.65 0.30
CA THR A 250 40.56 6.05 -1.04
C THR A 250 40.80 7.54 -1.21
N ILE A 251 41.50 7.91 -2.30
CA ILE A 251 41.82 9.30 -2.59
C ILE A 251 40.56 10.11 -2.92
N THR A 252 40.44 11.29 -2.31
CA THR A 252 39.35 12.24 -2.62
C THR A 252 39.70 13.10 -3.81
N GLY A 253 38.69 13.57 -4.54
CA GLY A 253 38.88 14.45 -5.70
C GLY A 253 37.85 14.19 -6.79
N HIS A 254 38.08 14.87 -7.92
CA HIS A 254 37.33 14.68 -9.15
C HIS A 254 38.26 14.00 -10.17
N TYR A 255 37.81 12.89 -10.70
CA TYR A 255 38.55 12.06 -11.65
C TYR A 255 37.65 11.64 -12.80
N THR A 256 38.25 10.92 -13.76
CA THR A 256 37.55 10.39 -14.93
C THR A 256 37.87 8.92 -15.10
N PHE A 257 36.88 8.11 -15.41
CA PHE A 257 37.10 6.70 -15.72
C PHE A 257 37.86 6.54 -17.04
N TYR A 258 38.99 5.83 -17.02
CA TYR A 258 39.89 5.77 -18.18
C TYR A 258 40.26 4.35 -18.62
N ARG A 259 40.00 3.30 -17.83
CA ARG A 259 40.32 1.92 -18.17
C ARG A 259 39.29 0.94 -17.62
N GLN A 260 38.92 0.02 -18.45
CA GLN A 260 38.06 -1.12 -18.08
C GLN A 260 38.84 -2.42 -18.16
N GLU A 261 38.55 -3.36 -17.26
CA GLU A 261 39.14 -4.70 -17.22
C GLU A 261 38.05 -5.71 -16.87
N PRO A 262 37.57 -6.51 -17.86
CA PRO A 262 36.50 -7.49 -17.65
C PRO A 262 37.05 -8.75 -16.97
N GLY A 263 36.18 -9.46 -16.26
CA GLY A 263 36.53 -10.70 -15.56
C GLY A 263 37.35 -10.48 -14.29
N TYR A 264 38.05 -11.49 -13.84
CA TYR A 264 39.00 -11.43 -12.72
C TYR A 264 40.38 -11.07 -13.17
N ASN A 265 41.07 -10.19 -12.48
CA ASN A 265 42.49 -9.96 -12.62
C ASN A 265 43.31 -10.72 -11.57
N SER A 266 44.66 -10.60 -11.62
CA SER A 266 45.58 -11.25 -10.68
C SER A 266 45.40 -10.83 -9.22
N GLU A 267 44.82 -9.65 -8.98
CA GLU A 267 44.55 -9.11 -7.63
C GLU A 267 43.18 -9.57 -7.06
N GLY A 268 42.47 -10.43 -7.80
CA GLY A 268 41.14 -10.93 -7.44
C GLY A 268 40.02 -9.86 -7.59
N MET A 269 40.31 -8.76 -8.30
CA MET A 269 39.30 -7.75 -8.62
C MET A 269 38.46 -8.24 -9.80
N TYR A 270 37.14 -8.08 -9.69
CA TYR A 270 36.16 -8.57 -10.65
C TYR A 270 35.50 -7.42 -11.41
N TYR A 271 35.60 -7.38 -12.73
CA TYR A 271 35.08 -6.33 -13.62
C TYR A 271 35.47 -4.93 -13.14
N SER A 272 36.78 -4.61 -13.22
CA SER A 272 37.36 -3.37 -12.70
C SER A 272 37.16 -2.20 -13.65
N PHE A 273 36.79 -1.03 -13.10
CA PHE A 273 36.75 0.24 -13.82
C PHE A 273 37.58 1.27 -13.07
N TYR A 274 38.71 1.66 -13.67
CA TYR A 274 39.77 2.48 -13.07
C TYR A 274 39.55 3.96 -13.33
N TRP A 275 39.80 4.80 -12.31
CA TRP A 275 39.72 6.26 -12.44
C TRP A 275 41.01 7.00 -12.10
N HIS A 276 41.97 6.38 -11.38
CA HIS A 276 43.28 6.98 -11.08
C HIS A 276 44.29 5.90 -10.72
N ASN A 277 45.43 5.83 -11.47
CA ASN A 277 46.45 4.80 -11.27
C ASN A 277 45.82 3.39 -11.08
N GLY A 278 46.04 2.73 -9.94
CA GLY A 278 45.46 1.44 -9.59
C GLY A 278 44.10 1.49 -8.89
N TYR A 279 43.53 2.69 -8.68
CA TYR A 279 42.22 2.82 -8.02
C TYR A 279 41.08 2.48 -8.96
N ALA A 280 40.19 1.58 -8.55
CA ALA A 280 39.09 1.11 -9.36
C ALA A 280 37.81 0.90 -8.55
N VAL A 281 36.64 0.98 -9.20
CA VAL A 281 35.40 0.33 -8.79
C VAL A 281 35.46 -1.10 -9.28
N HIS A 282 35.32 -2.08 -8.38
CA HIS A 282 35.38 -3.49 -8.76
C HIS A 282 34.63 -4.39 -7.80
N GLY A 283 34.16 -5.54 -8.27
CA GLY A 283 33.64 -6.60 -7.42
C GLY A 283 34.75 -7.25 -6.60
N TYR A 284 34.45 -7.61 -5.35
CA TYR A 284 35.41 -8.30 -4.49
C TYR A 284 34.72 -9.30 -3.56
N ALA A 285 35.43 -10.34 -3.15
CA ALA A 285 34.88 -11.39 -2.27
C ALA A 285 34.45 -10.84 -0.90
N GLU A 286 35.22 -9.85 -0.37
CA GLU A 286 34.97 -9.25 0.93
C GLU A 286 34.54 -7.79 0.78
N VAL A 287 33.27 -7.52 1.13
CA VAL A 287 32.67 -6.18 1.13
C VAL A 287 32.02 -5.95 2.49
N PRO A 288 32.79 -5.67 3.55
CA PRO A 288 32.23 -5.36 4.86
C PRO A 288 31.46 -4.04 4.82
N ASN A 289 30.68 -3.77 5.86
CA ASN A 289 29.86 -2.56 5.93
C ASN A 289 30.64 -1.28 6.34
N TYR A 290 31.97 -1.36 6.39
CA TYR A 290 32.92 -0.32 6.73
C TYR A 290 34.07 -0.26 5.73
N ALA A 291 34.95 0.76 5.82
CA ALA A 291 36.12 0.95 5.00
C ALA A 291 37.21 -0.12 5.29
N ALA A 292 37.57 -0.97 4.31
CA ALA A 292 38.47 -2.11 4.50
C ALA A 292 39.39 -2.39 3.32
N SER A 293 39.25 -1.70 2.18
CA SER A 293 40.06 -1.93 0.97
C SER A 293 41.47 -1.29 1.11
N HIS A 294 42.29 -1.50 0.10
CA HIS A 294 43.58 -0.83 -0.05
C HIS A 294 43.51 0.46 -0.92
N GLY A 295 42.29 1.07 -0.97
CA GLY A 295 42.05 2.31 -1.68
C GLY A 295 40.95 2.23 -2.75
N CYS A 296 40.74 1.05 -3.35
CA CYS A 296 39.66 0.84 -4.30
C CYS A 296 38.24 0.93 -3.67
N VAL A 297 37.25 1.09 -4.51
CA VAL A 297 35.82 0.99 -4.15
C VAL A 297 35.36 -0.44 -4.43
N ARG A 298 35.30 -1.27 -3.37
CA ARG A 298 34.83 -2.65 -3.45
C ARG A 298 33.32 -2.70 -3.48
N THR A 299 32.76 -3.38 -4.46
CA THR A 299 31.34 -3.69 -4.61
C THR A 299 31.09 -5.19 -4.43
N PHE A 300 29.84 -5.58 -4.20
CA PHE A 300 29.49 -7.01 -4.20
C PHE A 300 29.65 -7.60 -5.62
N ILE A 301 30.27 -8.76 -5.74
CA ILE A 301 30.45 -9.50 -7.00
C ILE A 301 29.11 -9.65 -7.74
N ALA A 302 28.02 -9.90 -7.02
CA ALA A 302 26.69 -10.09 -7.61
C ALA A 302 26.07 -8.81 -8.23
N ASP A 303 26.60 -7.63 -7.89
CA ASP A 303 26.13 -6.35 -8.44
C ASP A 303 27.11 -5.77 -9.46
N GLN A 304 28.36 -6.18 -9.41
CA GLN A 304 29.44 -5.58 -10.21
C GLN A 304 29.23 -5.65 -11.74
N PRO A 305 28.74 -6.74 -12.35
CA PRO A 305 28.47 -6.72 -13.79
C PRO A 305 27.53 -5.61 -14.22
N ARG A 306 26.47 -5.36 -13.42
CA ARG A 306 25.55 -4.25 -13.68
C ARG A 306 26.21 -2.89 -13.48
N ILE A 307 27.02 -2.70 -12.44
CA ILE A 307 27.76 -1.46 -12.21
C ILE A 307 28.69 -1.19 -13.39
N TYR A 308 29.41 -2.22 -13.84
CA TYR A 308 30.34 -2.13 -14.98
C TYR A 308 29.65 -1.73 -16.28
N GLU A 309 28.42 -2.21 -16.52
CA GLU A 309 27.60 -1.82 -17.68
C GLU A 309 27.04 -0.38 -17.57
N GLN A 310 26.88 0.13 -16.35
CA GLN A 310 26.33 1.46 -16.09
C GLN A 310 27.38 2.57 -16.05
N LEU A 311 28.64 2.24 -15.81
CA LEU A 311 29.76 3.17 -15.84
C LEU A 311 30.31 3.28 -17.27
N HIS A 312 30.72 4.47 -17.66
CA HIS A 312 31.20 4.73 -19.02
C HIS A 312 32.63 5.27 -19.05
N TYR A 313 33.37 4.93 -20.07
CA TYR A 313 34.69 5.52 -20.36
C TYR A 313 34.53 7.02 -20.55
N GLY A 314 35.38 7.81 -19.90
CA GLY A 314 35.30 9.28 -19.92
C GLY A 314 34.29 9.89 -18.94
N GLU A 315 33.50 9.07 -18.24
CA GLU A 315 32.56 9.55 -17.24
C GLU A 315 33.28 10.03 -15.97
N SER A 316 32.76 11.10 -15.34
CA SER A 316 33.31 11.66 -14.12
C SER A 316 33.00 10.80 -12.90
N ILE A 317 33.94 10.77 -11.95
CA ILE A 317 33.75 10.24 -10.61
C ILE A 317 34.20 11.25 -9.57
N PHE A 318 33.34 11.59 -8.62
CA PHE A 318 33.63 12.46 -7.48
C PHE A 318 33.75 11.61 -6.21
N VAL A 319 34.90 11.67 -5.55
CA VAL A 319 35.18 10.96 -4.30
C VAL A 319 35.39 11.99 -3.19
N PHE A 320 34.62 11.92 -2.08
CA PHE A 320 34.63 12.90 -1.00
C PHE A 320 34.19 12.34 0.37
#